data_5d2dfbae831fcd491fd4ddd19f0b1671
#
_entry.id   5d2dfbae831fcd491fd4ddd19f0b1671
#
_cell.length_a   1.000
_cell.length_b   1.000
_cell.length_c   1.000
_cell.angle_alpha   90.00
_cell.angle_beta   90.00
_cell.angle_gamma   90.00
#
_symmetry.space_group_name_H-M   'P 1'
#
loop_
_entity.id
_entity.type
_entity.pdbx_description
1 polymer ?
#
loop_
_entity_poly.entity_id
_entity_poly.type
_entity_poly.pdbx_seq_one_letter_code
_entity_poly.pdbx_strand_id
1 'polypeptide(L)'
;MATVEPAPIRPSAPTGLQKEGTRLGELMLERGLLDATQLQYALQKNEVEKQRLGRVLIRHGLANESDIVRALAEMNGVEYVQVDTLPQSDPQVLAMFNRELCQLRQFLPLRRVDDALEVLIGDADPATVQQLVLQRCGLRCRFLQGEYGKVARLIRHTYYFAQNPVESLLEREIKRLSSDNDHAYSPERLLDYLLHYAVRERTTDIHLAPSDDSLHVLFRVDGVLRPMFAMPTSLSRLLGYIKLAAEMDISEQRRPQDGSFRATVLDSGLTVRVSTIITDSGERTVLRLLPEHSELAGLRELGFFPEDVAVLERLFAKPAGLVLITGPTGSGKSSSLHAALRMQSLIERNVLTVEDPIEYRVPGAGQTEVNRRSGYEFGSALRHFLRHDPDVILLGEMRDAETAQAALEAAATGHLVLSTLHVTTVFGVVPRLRPLGLEAQVIADNLLAVVNQRLVRQNCPFCTTDVPFTDAETTWLGVAPCTSGKRGAGCDRCRGSGFYGRLPVYDIMVVDEALANGIADDAGREGLRNLAMNAGFRGIEEVARARILAGQTTSEEVLRVVGVGPAP
;
A
#
# COMPACT_ATOMS: atom_id res chain seq x y z
N MET A 1 56.95 -16.90 -32.11
CA MET A 1 55.88 -16.01 -31.65
C MET A 1 55.43 -16.54 -30.28
N ALA A 2 55.88 -15.92 -29.24
CA ALA A 2 55.55 -16.30 -27.87
C ALA A 2 54.24 -15.59 -27.45
N THR A 3 53.23 -16.36 -27.10
CA THR A 3 51.98 -15.86 -26.56
C THR A 3 52.18 -15.42 -25.11
N VAL A 4 52.10 -14.12 -24.85
CA VAL A 4 52.12 -13.55 -23.49
C VAL A 4 50.71 -13.73 -22.90
N GLU A 5 50.60 -14.59 -21.89
CA GLU A 5 49.38 -14.67 -21.05
C GLU A 5 49.29 -13.38 -20.21
N PRO A 6 48.10 -12.74 -20.13
CA PRO A 6 47.90 -11.60 -19.24
C PRO A 6 47.91 -12.05 -17.78
N ALA A 7 48.69 -11.34 -16.96
CA ALA A 7 48.76 -11.58 -15.53
C ALA A 7 47.38 -11.40 -14.85
N PRO A 8 47.08 -12.21 -13.81
CA PRO A 8 45.80 -12.11 -13.12
C PRO A 8 45.69 -10.77 -12.39
N ILE A 9 44.64 -10.03 -12.65
CA ILE A 9 44.26 -8.79 -11.96
C ILE A 9 43.99 -9.15 -10.50
N ARG A 10 44.87 -8.70 -9.58
CA ARG A 10 44.61 -8.82 -8.14
C ARG A 10 43.45 -7.86 -7.78
N PRO A 11 42.38 -8.34 -7.13
CA PRO A 11 41.33 -7.45 -6.68
C PRO A 11 41.88 -6.44 -5.67
N SER A 12 41.60 -5.16 -5.87
CA SER A 12 41.93 -4.10 -4.92
C SER A 12 41.22 -4.39 -3.58
N ALA A 13 41.90 -4.07 -2.46
CA ALA A 13 41.31 -4.25 -1.13
C ALA A 13 39.95 -3.53 -1.04
N PRO A 14 38.91 -4.19 -0.52
CA PRO A 14 37.54 -3.63 -0.52
C PRO A 14 37.49 -2.36 0.33
N THR A 15 36.84 -1.32 -0.22
CA THR A 15 36.49 -0.10 0.52
C THR A 15 35.50 -0.45 1.65
N GLY A 16 35.33 0.42 2.65
CA GLY A 16 34.40 0.17 3.77
C GLY A 16 33.00 -0.19 3.32
N LEU A 17 32.49 0.42 2.23
CA LEU A 17 31.19 0.13 1.61
C LEU A 17 31.10 -1.28 1.01
N GLN A 18 32.22 -1.79 0.43
CA GLN A 18 32.28 -3.15 -0.11
C GLN A 18 32.28 -4.22 0.99
N LYS A 19 32.95 -3.97 2.14
CA LYS A 19 32.93 -4.89 3.28
C LYS A 19 31.55 -4.99 3.94
N GLU A 20 30.84 -3.87 4.08
CA GLU A 20 29.49 -3.84 4.62
C GLU A 20 28.50 -4.56 3.67
N GLY A 21 28.64 -4.34 2.37
CA GLY A 21 27.81 -5.00 1.35
C GLY A 21 28.01 -6.51 1.30
N THR A 22 29.24 -7.01 1.43
CA THR A 22 29.53 -8.44 1.47
C THR A 22 28.86 -9.09 2.68
N ARG A 23 28.99 -8.49 3.86
CA ARG A 23 28.38 -8.99 5.10
C ARG A 23 26.84 -8.98 5.03
N LEU A 24 26.21 -7.94 4.46
CA LEU A 24 24.77 -7.89 4.25
C LEU A 24 24.32 -8.99 3.28
N GLY A 25 25.01 -9.17 2.16
CA GLY A 25 24.70 -10.20 1.17
C GLY A 25 24.78 -11.61 1.75
N GLU A 26 25.81 -11.91 2.54
CA GLU A 26 25.97 -13.19 3.23
C GLU A 26 24.81 -13.45 4.21
N LEU A 27 24.45 -12.46 5.03
CA LEU A 27 23.32 -12.58 5.97
C LEU A 27 21.98 -12.80 5.26
N MET A 28 21.77 -12.12 4.13
CA MET A 28 20.55 -12.29 3.33
C MET A 28 20.45 -13.69 2.70
N LEU A 29 21.60 -14.27 2.24
CA LEU A 29 21.68 -15.63 1.75
C LEU A 29 21.40 -16.65 2.86
N GLU A 30 22.04 -16.51 4.03
CA GLU A 30 21.85 -17.40 5.19
C GLU A 30 20.39 -17.46 5.64
N ARG A 31 19.64 -16.37 5.48
CA ARG A 31 18.20 -16.27 5.81
C ARG A 31 17.28 -16.74 4.69
N GLY A 32 17.81 -17.09 3.53
CA GLY A 32 17.00 -17.43 2.36
C GLY A 32 16.18 -16.26 1.80
N LEU A 33 16.59 -15.02 2.08
CA LEU A 33 15.96 -13.81 1.58
C LEU A 33 16.46 -13.41 0.19
N LEU A 34 17.59 -13.98 -0.22
CA LEU A 34 18.18 -13.93 -1.56
C LEU A 34 18.70 -15.31 -1.93
N ASP A 35 18.76 -15.62 -3.19
CA ASP A 35 19.56 -16.69 -3.74
C ASP A 35 20.92 -16.19 -4.28
N ALA A 36 21.79 -17.13 -4.64
CA ALA A 36 23.13 -16.79 -5.12
C ALA A 36 23.11 -16.02 -6.45
N THR A 37 22.17 -16.32 -7.34
CA THR A 37 21.99 -15.65 -8.64
C THR A 37 21.58 -14.20 -8.45
N GLN A 38 20.60 -13.96 -7.58
CA GLN A 38 20.13 -12.63 -7.21
C GLN A 38 21.23 -11.77 -6.60
N LEU A 39 22.03 -12.33 -5.67
CA LEU A 39 23.14 -11.63 -5.06
C LEU A 39 24.22 -11.30 -6.09
N GLN A 40 24.58 -12.25 -6.95
CA GLN A 40 25.58 -12.03 -8.01
C GLN A 40 25.11 -10.92 -8.97
N TYR A 41 23.87 -10.94 -9.39
CA TYR A 41 23.27 -9.88 -10.21
C TYR A 41 23.33 -8.53 -9.52
N ALA A 42 22.94 -8.44 -8.24
CA ALA A 42 22.98 -7.20 -7.46
C ALA A 42 24.41 -6.65 -7.34
N LEU A 43 25.41 -7.52 -7.13
CA LEU A 43 26.81 -7.11 -7.05
C LEU A 43 27.33 -6.58 -8.38
N GLN A 44 26.99 -7.22 -9.51
CA GLN A 44 27.33 -6.72 -10.86
C GLN A 44 26.69 -5.35 -11.14
N LYS A 45 25.41 -5.17 -10.78
CA LYS A 45 24.75 -3.86 -10.88
C LYS A 45 25.40 -2.81 -10.01
N ASN A 46 25.82 -3.17 -8.81
CA ASN A 46 26.47 -2.27 -7.88
C ASN A 46 27.85 -1.77 -8.36
N GLU A 47 28.57 -2.54 -9.15
CA GLU A 47 29.82 -2.09 -9.79
C GLU A 47 29.59 -0.86 -10.70
N VAL A 48 28.41 -0.79 -11.34
CA VAL A 48 28.01 0.32 -12.23
C VAL A 48 27.39 1.46 -11.42
N GLU A 49 26.46 1.15 -10.53
CA GLU A 49 25.67 2.14 -9.80
C GLU A 49 26.40 2.78 -8.63
N LYS A 50 27.41 2.11 -8.07
CA LYS A 50 28.25 2.55 -6.93
C LYS A 50 27.43 3.02 -5.73
N GLN A 51 26.36 2.28 -5.41
CA GLN A 51 25.49 2.53 -4.27
C GLN A 51 25.71 1.50 -3.16
N ARG A 52 25.03 1.66 -2.02
CA ARG A 52 24.98 0.61 -1.00
C ARG A 52 24.21 -0.58 -1.54
N LEU A 53 24.68 -1.81 -1.30
CA LEU A 53 24.06 -3.04 -1.82
C LEU A 53 22.57 -3.12 -1.48
N GLY A 54 22.16 -2.77 -0.26
CA GLY A 54 20.76 -2.76 0.14
C GLY A 54 19.86 -1.90 -0.76
N ARG A 55 20.35 -0.73 -1.21
CA ARG A 55 19.61 0.13 -2.15
C ARG A 55 19.50 -0.47 -3.54
N VAL A 56 20.55 -1.15 -4.01
CA VAL A 56 20.53 -1.86 -5.29
C VAL A 56 19.48 -2.99 -5.25
N LEU A 57 19.49 -3.78 -4.16
CA LEU A 57 18.53 -4.86 -3.96
C LEU A 57 17.08 -4.35 -3.99
N ILE A 58 16.77 -3.26 -3.29
CA ILE A 58 15.43 -2.65 -3.28
C ILE A 58 15.07 -2.11 -4.66
N ARG A 59 15.97 -1.36 -5.29
CA ARG A 59 15.72 -0.72 -6.59
C ARG A 59 15.43 -1.73 -7.70
N HIS A 60 16.10 -2.86 -7.68
CA HIS A 60 15.91 -3.94 -8.65
C HIS A 60 14.85 -4.96 -8.23
N GLY A 61 14.14 -4.71 -7.12
CA GLY A 61 13.06 -5.59 -6.66
C GLY A 61 13.52 -6.97 -6.17
N LEU A 62 14.81 -7.12 -5.81
CA LEU A 62 15.42 -8.39 -5.41
C LEU A 62 15.14 -8.76 -3.96
N ALA A 63 14.88 -7.77 -3.12
CA ALA A 63 14.51 -7.97 -1.72
C ALA A 63 13.55 -6.86 -1.25
N ASN A 64 12.74 -7.17 -0.24
CA ASN A 64 11.89 -6.16 0.40
C ASN A 64 12.74 -5.23 1.26
N GLU A 65 12.36 -3.96 1.31
CA GLU A 65 13.06 -2.96 2.12
C GLU A 65 13.07 -3.34 3.61
N SER A 66 11.94 -3.83 4.13
CA SER A 66 11.81 -4.27 5.52
C SER A 66 12.80 -5.40 5.90
N ASP A 67 13.01 -6.36 4.99
CA ASP A 67 13.94 -7.48 5.24
C ASP A 67 15.40 -7.00 5.28
N ILE A 68 15.77 -6.12 4.36
CA ILE A 68 17.10 -5.50 4.33
C ILE A 68 17.35 -4.68 5.60
N VAL A 69 16.37 -3.87 5.99
CA VAL A 69 16.51 -2.97 7.15
C VAL A 69 16.57 -3.78 8.45
N ARG A 70 15.83 -4.88 8.57
CA ARG A 70 15.94 -5.81 9.71
C ARG A 70 17.32 -6.47 9.78
N ALA A 71 17.85 -6.90 8.64
CA ALA A 71 19.20 -7.45 8.56
C ALA A 71 20.26 -6.41 8.97
N LEU A 72 20.14 -5.17 8.51
CA LEU A 72 21.03 -4.07 8.91
C LEU A 72 20.90 -3.70 10.38
N ALA A 73 19.69 -3.68 10.93
CA ALA A 73 19.43 -3.43 12.35
C ALA A 73 20.17 -4.46 13.23
N GLU A 74 20.09 -5.73 12.86
CA GLU A 74 20.79 -6.81 13.55
C GLU A 74 22.32 -6.67 13.41
N MET A 75 22.82 -6.40 12.21
CA MET A 75 24.27 -6.20 11.97
C MET A 75 24.84 -5.06 12.82
N ASN A 76 24.04 -4.01 13.03
CA ASN A 76 24.44 -2.82 13.78
C ASN A 76 24.11 -2.91 15.28
N GLY A 77 23.42 -3.96 15.73
CA GLY A 77 22.95 -4.09 17.11
C GLY A 77 21.92 -3.02 17.50
N VAL A 78 21.09 -2.58 16.54
CA VAL A 78 20.08 -1.53 16.70
C VAL A 78 18.67 -2.15 16.64
N GLU A 79 17.72 -1.63 17.40
CA GLU A 79 16.34 -2.09 17.40
C GLU A 79 15.62 -1.68 16.10
N TYR A 80 15.04 -2.64 15.37
CA TYR A 80 14.14 -2.36 14.26
C TYR A 80 12.77 -1.94 14.77
N VAL A 81 12.19 -0.88 14.19
CA VAL A 81 10.88 -0.35 14.56
C VAL A 81 9.99 -0.11 13.33
N GLN A 82 8.70 -0.27 13.51
CA GLN A 82 7.72 0.16 12.52
C GLN A 82 7.55 1.67 12.59
N VAL A 83 7.97 2.38 11.55
CA VAL A 83 7.99 3.85 11.51
C VAL A 83 6.60 4.46 11.77
N ASP A 84 5.54 3.82 11.27
CA ASP A 84 4.17 4.30 11.38
C ASP A 84 3.59 4.24 12.82
N THR A 85 4.25 3.49 13.72
CA THR A 85 3.84 3.35 15.13
C THR A 85 4.64 4.24 16.09
N LEU A 86 5.58 5.04 15.58
CA LEU A 86 6.40 5.90 16.40
C LEU A 86 5.64 7.13 16.91
N PRO A 87 5.95 7.60 18.14
CA PRO A 87 5.41 8.85 18.64
C PRO A 87 5.87 10.03 17.80
N GLN A 88 5.20 11.18 17.95
CA GLN A 88 5.68 12.42 17.35
C GLN A 88 6.99 12.85 17.99
N SER A 89 7.86 13.48 17.18
CA SER A 89 9.08 14.08 17.70
C SER A 89 8.75 15.22 18.67
N ASP A 90 9.50 15.28 19.77
CA ASP A 90 9.41 16.41 20.71
C ASP A 90 9.83 17.71 19.98
N PRO A 91 8.99 18.75 19.99
CA PRO A 91 9.31 20.02 19.33
C PRO A 91 10.63 20.65 19.81
N GLN A 92 10.98 20.50 21.09
CA GLN A 92 12.25 21.01 21.64
C GLN A 92 13.46 20.28 21.08
N VAL A 93 13.34 18.96 20.95
CA VAL A 93 14.39 18.12 20.34
C VAL A 93 14.49 18.36 18.83
N LEU A 94 13.36 18.50 18.16
CA LEU A 94 13.30 18.77 16.74
C LEU A 94 13.98 20.12 16.38
N ALA A 95 13.79 21.14 17.23
CA ALA A 95 14.40 22.45 17.04
C ALA A 95 15.95 22.46 17.14
N MET A 96 16.57 21.44 17.72
CA MET A 96 18.02 21.33 17.81
C MET A 96 18.69 21.01 16.46
N PHE A 97 17.93 20.51 15.49
CA PHE A 97 18.43 20.07 14.18
C PHE A 97 17.60 20.70 13.07
N ASN A 98 18.25 21.08 11.97
CA ASN A 98 17.51 21.57 10.81
C ASN A 98 17.10 20.42 9.88
N ARG A 99 16.07 20.69 9.05
CA ARG A 99 15.49 19.72 8.10
C ARG A 99 16.54 19.19 7.13
N GLU A 100 17.35 20.08 6.54
CA GLU A 100 18.35 19.74 5.52
C GLU A 100 19.37 18.74 6.04
N LEU A 101 19.85 18.94 7.28
CA LEU A 101 20.79 18.03 7.94
C LEU A 101 20.17 16.66 8.17
N CYS A 102 18.94 16.63 8.69
CA CYS A 102 18.22 15.40 8.96
C CYS A 102 17.92 14.62 7.66
N GLN A 103 17.55 15.32 6.59
CA GLN A 103 17.35 14.72 5.26
C GLN A 103 18.66 14.19 4.66
N LEU A 104 19.73 14.99 4.71
CA LEU A 104 21.04 14.61 4.17
C LEU A 104 21.62 13.39 4.89
N ARG A 105 21.46 13.35 6.21
CA ARG A 105 22.00 12.28 7.07
C ARG A 105 20.99 11.18 7.37
N GLN A 106 19.78 11.26 6.87
CA GLN A 106 18.71 10.26 7.00
C GLN A 106 18.45 9.82 8.46
N PHE A 107 18.30 10.79 9.36
CA PHE A 107 17.93 10.55 10.75
C PHE A 107 16.85 11.53 11.21
N LEU A 108 16.01 11.10 12.17
CA LEU A 108 15.01 11.93 12.83
C LEU A 108 15.18 11.84 14.34
N PRO A 109 15.47 12.96 15.04
CA PRO A 109 15.46 13.00 16.49
C PRO A 109 14.02 12.89 16.99
N LEU A 110 13.74 12.00 17.94
CA LEU A 110 12.39 11.74 18.42
C LEU A 110 12.12 12.41 19.76
N ARG A 111 12.83 12.01 20.80
CA ARG A 111 12.62 12.51 22.17
C ARG A 111 13.84 12.23 23.02
N ARG A 112 13.92 12.94 24.13
CA ARG A 112 14.90 12.64 25.19
C ARG A 112 14.34 11.53 26.08
N VAL A 113 15.15 10.51 26.32
CA VAL A 113 14.86 9.40 27.24
C VAL A 113 16.04 9.30 28.19
N ASP A 114 15.83 9.61 29.43
CA ASP A 114 16.90 9.74 30.46
C ASP A 114 18.02 10.69 29.99
N ASP A 115 19.26 10.20 29.95
CA ASP A 115 20.45 10.95 29.48
C ASP A 115 20.78 10.70 28.00
N ALA A 116 19.87 10.11 27.23
CA ALA A 116 20.08 9.82 25.82
C ALA A 116 19.00 10.47 24.93
N LEU A 117 19.37 10.72 23.68
CA LEU A 117 18.46 11.12 22.64
C LEU A 117 18.03 9.86 21.83
N GLU A 118 16.74 9.59 21.79
CA GLU A 118 16.18 8.57 20.92
C GLU A 118 16.12 9.08 19.49
N VAL A 119 16.78 8.37 18.57
CA VAL A 119 17.00 8.79 17.19
C VAL A 119 16.60 7.68 16.24
N LEU A 120 15.63 7.96 15.36
CA LEU A 120 15.28 7.09 14.26
C LEU A 120 16.27 7.29 13.12
N ILE A 121 16.82 6.20 12.60
CA ILE A 121 17.72 6.21 11.44
C ILE A 121 17.14 5.40 10.28
N GLY A 122 17.35 5.88 9.07
CA GLY A 122 17.07 5.16 7.83
C GLY A 122 18.33 4.54 7.25
N ASP A 123 18.94 5.22 6.28
CA ASP A 123 20.21 4.83 5.64
C ASP A 123 21.41 5.59 6.26
N ALA A 124 21.33 5.91 7.55
CA ALA A 124 22.36 6.62 8.27
C ALA A 124 23.40 5.66 8.87
N ASP A 125 24.66 6.09 8.92
CA ASP A 125 25.68 5.46 9.75
C ASP A 125 25.50 5.91 11.21
N PRO A 126 25.23 4.98 12.16
CA PRO A 126 25.02 5.32 13.57
C PRO A 126 26.19 6.10 14.20
N ALA A 127 27.45 5.77 13.83
CA ALA A 127 28.63 6.43 14.39
C ALA A 127 28.71 7.92 13.98
N THR A 128 28.41 8.21 12.73
CA THR A 128 28.34 9.59 12.20
C THR A 128 27.26 10.39 12.88
N VAL A 129 26.06 9.81 13.07
CA VAL A 129 24.94 10.50 13.73
C VAL A 129 25.25 10.70 15.22
N GLN A 130 25.87 9.73 15.90
CA GLN A 130 26.30 9.86 17.29
C GLN A 130 27.26 11.03 17.50
N GLN A 131 28.28 11.16 16.64
CA GLN A 131 29.23 12.29 16.70
C GLN A 131 28.52 13.64 16.54
N LEU A 132 27.61 13.73 15.59
CA LEU A 132 26.85 14.93 15.30
C LEU A 132 25.94 15.33 16.48
N VAL A 133 25.26 14.38 17.10
CA VAL A 133 24.41 14.61 18.28
C VAL A 133 25.25 15.02 19.48
N LEU A 134 26.39 14.35 19.73
CA LEU A 134 27.32 14.73 20.80
C LEU A 134 27.84 16.16 20.65
N GLN A 135 28.21 16.56 19.43
CA GLN A 135 28.71 17.91 19.17
C GLN A 135 27.63 18.99 19.36
N ARG A 136 26.35 18.67 19.05
CA ARG A 136 25.26 19.64 19.13
C ARG A 136 24.60 19.78 20.50
N CYS A 137 24.39 18.69 21.19
CA CYS A 137 23.64 18.67 22.45
C CYS A 137 24.29 17.87 23.59
N GLY A 138 25.48 17.30 23.39
CA GLY A 138 26.21 16.57 24.42
C GLY A 138 25.57 15.24 24.85
N LEU A 139 24.55 14.76 24.12
CA LEU A 139 23.79 13.55 24.47
C LEU A 139 24.30 12.32 23.73
N ARG A 140 24.18 11.15 24.35
CA ARG A 140 24.32 9.88 23.66
C ARG A 140 23.06 9.56 22.88
N CYS A 141 23.17 8.73 21.82
CA CYS A 141 22.02 8.28 21.05
C CYS A 141 21.58 6.88 21.47
N ARG A 142 20.26 6.69 21.56
CA ARG A 142 19.60 5.40 21.45
C ARG A 142 18.99 5.32 20.04
N PHE A 143 19.57 4.44 19.22
CA PHE A 143 19.13 4.32 17.84
C PHE A 143 17.96 3.36 17.68
N LEU A 144 17.03 3.75 16.80
CA LEU A 144 15.96 2.93 16.26
C LEU A 144 16.13 2.88 14.74
N GLN A 145 16.01 1.70 14.14
CA GLN A 145 16.19 1.52 12.70
C GLN A 145 14.82 1.37 12.03
N GLY A 146 14.54 2.19 11.02
CA GLY A 146 13.34 2.11 10.20
C GLY A 146 13.64 2.02 8.71
N GLU A 147 12.63 1.72 7.89
CA GLU A 147 12.72 1.68 6.43
C GLU A 147 13.10 3.06 5.87
N TYR A 148 14.04 3.09 4.93
CA TYR A 148 14.65 4.31 4.39
C TYR A 148 13.62 5.30 3.84
N GLY A 149 12.71 4.79 3.00
CA GLY A 149 11.66 5.59 2.39
C GLY A 149 10.69 6.16 3.41
N LYS A 150 10.27 5.33 4.38
CA LYS A 150 9.38 5.76 5.48
C LYS A 150 10.06 6.79 6.38
N VAL A 151 11.35 6.59 6.72
CA VAL A 151 12.13 7.56 7.51
C VAL A 151 12.28 8.88 6.76
N ALA A 152 12.66 8.84 5.49
CA ALA A 152 12.79 10.03 4.65
C ALA A 152 11.47 10.81 4.55
N ARG A 153 10.34 10.10 4.38
CA ARG A 153 8.99 10.69 4.36
C ARG A 153 8.62 11.27 5.72
N LEU A 154 8.89 10.55 6.82
CA LEU A 154 8.60 11.04 8.17
C LEU A 154 9.40 12.30 8.51
N ILE A 155 10.68 12.39 8.10
CA ILE A 155 11.50 13.61 8.25
C ILE A 155 10.82 14.79 7.55
N ARG A 156 10.45 14.65 6.25
CA ARG A 156 9.78 15.70 5.48
C ARG A 156 8.48 16.13 6.15
N HIS A 157 7.65 15.16 6.50
CA HIS A 157 6.36 15.37 7.16
C HIS A 157 6.51 16.10 8.50
N THR A 158 7.38 15.62 9.37
CA THR A 158 7.56 16.17 10.71
C THR A 158 8.03 17.62 10.67
N TYR A 159 9.08 17.93 9.90
CA TYR A 159 9.61 19.28 9.81
C TYR A 159 8.66 20.25 9.08
N TYR A 160 8.01 19.80 8.01
CA TYR A 160 7.06 20.65 7.29
C TYR A 160 5.90 21.09 8.19
N PHE A 161 5.24 20.16 8.88
CA PHE A 161 4.08 20.48 9.70
C PHE A 161 4.43 21.14 11.03
N ALA A 162 5.66 20.98 11.54
CA ALA A 162 6.15 21.77 12.66
C ALA A 162 6.31 23.26 12.30
N GLN A 163 6.71 23.56 11.06
CA GLN A 163 6.92 24.92 10.57
C GLN A 163 5.66 25.55 9.93
N ASN A 164 4.76 24.72 9.39
CA ASN A 164 3.57 25.14 8.67
C ASN A 164 2.30 24.61 9.35
N PRO A 165 1.64 25.41 10.18
CA PRO A 165 0.37 25.04 10.80
C PRO A 165 -0.76 25.10 9.77
N VAL A 166 -0.86 24.08 8.90
CA VAL A 166 -1.71 24.04 7.70
C VAL A 166 -3.19 24.29 8.02
N GLU A 167 -3.69 23.78 9.17
CA GLU A 167 -5.06 24.06 9.62
C GLU A 167 -5.30 25.56 9.81
N SER A 168 -4.43 26.24 10.56
CA SER A 168 -4.54 27.69 10.79
C SER A 168 -4.33 28.51 9.52
N LEU A 169 -3.52 28.00 8.58
CA LEU A 169 -3.32 28.63 7.28
C LEU A 169 -4.59 28.50 6.42
N LEU A 170 -5.18 27.32 6.40
CA LEU A 170 -6.42 27.03 5.70
C LEU A 170 -7.59 27.85 6.28
N GLU A 171 -7.74 27.87 7.61
CA GLU A 171 -8.77 28.70 8.27
C GLU A 171 -8.62 30.19 7.94
N ARG A 172 -7.40 30.70 7.87
CA ARG A 172 -7.13 32.10 7.47
C ARG A 172 -7.57 32.37 6.05
N GLU A 173 -7.26 31.48 5.11
CA GLU A 173 -7.69 31.64 3.72
C GLU A 173 -9.24 31.55 3.61
N ILE A 174 -9.88 30.64 4.34
CA ILE A 174 -11.35 30.54 4.39
C ILE A 174 -11.97 31.82 4.97
N LYS A 175 -11.42 32.38 6.07
CA LYS A 175 -11.91 33.65 6.66
C LYS A 175 -11.75 34.82 5.72
N ARG A 176 -10.71 34.86 4.91
CA ARG A 176 -10.54 35.89 3.86
C ARG A 176 -11.63 35.85 2.79
N LEU A 177 -12.17 34.65 2.52
CA LEU A 177 -13.32 34.44 1.63
C LEU A 177 -14.62 35.03 2.19
N SER A 178 -14.79 35.01 3.52
CA SER A 178 -16.00 35.52 4.20
C SER A 178 -16.01 37.01 4.38
N SER A 179 -14.91 37.73 4.09
CA SER A 179 -14.84 39.18 4.08
C SER A 179 -15.14 39.67 2.66
N ASP A 180 -15.98 40.68 2.51
CA ASP A 180 -16.48 41.28 1.24
C ASP A 180 -15.42 41.66 0.18
N ASN A 181 -14.16 41.38 0.41
CA ASN A 181 -13.05 41.62 -0.51
C ASN A 181 -12.78 40.38 -1.37
N ASP A 182 -13.57 40.17 -2.39
CA ASP A 182 -13.54 39.06 -3.36
C ASP A 182 -12.19 38.88 -4.09
N HIS A 183 -11.24 39.79 -3.93
CA HIS A 183 -9.91 39.75 -4.53
C HIS A 183 -8.79 39.27 -3.59
N ALA A 184 -9.10 38.91 -2.34
CA ALA A 184 -8.08 38.70 -1.30
C ALA A 184 -7.58 37.26 -1.15
N TYR A 185 -8.24 36.25 -1.78
CA TYR A 185 -7.79 34.87 -1.68
C TYR A 185 -7.20 34.31 -2.97
N SER A 186 -6.30 33.34 -2.84
CA SER A 186 -5.72 32.62 -3.97
C SER A 186 -6.30 31.19 -4.01
N PRO A 187 -7.08 30.82 -5.05
CA PRO A 187 -7.57 29.45 -5.21
C PRO A 187 -6.43 28.43 -5.25
N GLU A 188 -5.29 28.80 -5.82
CA GLU A 188 -4.08 27.99 -5.88
C GLU A 188 -3.55 27.67 -4.48
N ARG A 189 -3.37 28.69 -3.62
CA ARG A 189 -2.91 28.48 -2.23
C ARG A 189 -3.91 27.70 -1.41
N LEU A 190 -5.20 27.94 -1.61
CA LEU A 190 -6.24 27.20 -0.91
C LEU A 190 -6.21 25.72 -1.29
N LEU A 191 -6.05 25.39 -2.58
CA LEU A 191 -5.88 24.02 -3.04
C LEU A 191 -4.59 23.40 -2.48
N ASP A 192 -3.48 24.13 -2.49
CA ASP A 192 -2.20 23.67 -1.94
C ASP A 192 -2.33 23.31 -0.45
N TYR A 193 -2.89 24.20 0.38
CA TYR A 193 -3.12 23.91 1.80
C TYR A 193 -4.09 22.74 2.00
N LEU A 194 -5.12 22.63 1.16
CA LEU A 194 -6.07 21.53 1.20
C LEU A 194 -5.41 20.19 0.92
N LEU A 195 -4.52 20.14 -0.09
CA LEU A 195 -3.76 18.94 -0.43
C LEU A 195 -2.76 18.56 0.69
N HIS A 196 -2.03 19.53 1.23
CA HIS A 196 -1.13 19.29 2.36
C HIS A 196 -1.88 18.79 3.59
N TYR A 197 -3.05 19.39 3.89
CA TYR A 197 -3.90 18.94 4.99
C TYR A 197 -4.41 17.53 4.77
N ALA A 198 -4.87 17.22 3.57
CA ALA A 198 -5.33 15.89 3.20
C ALA A 198 -4.24 14.83 3.32
N VAL A 199 -3.00 15.14 2.88
CA VAL A 199 -1.85 14.23 3.03
C VAL A 199 -1.49 14.02 4.50
N ARG A 200 -1.53 15.07 5.33
CA ARG A 200 -1.34 14.95 6.79
C ARG A 200 -2.35 13.99 7.42
N GLU A 201 -3.60 14.05 6.97
CA GLU A 201 -4.70 13.21 7.45
C GLU A 201 -4.76 11.83 6.79
N ARG A 202 -3.82 11.48 5.91
CA ARG A 202 -3.79 10.22 5.14
C ARG A 202 -5.06 10.00 4.33
N THR A 203 -5.58 11.08 3.78
CA THR A 203 -6.80 11.11 2.97
C THR A 203 -6.56 10.44 1.63
N THR A 204 -7.48 9.58 1.22
CA THR A 204 -7.48 8.97 -0.13
C THR A 204 -8.30 9.79 -1.12
N ASP A 205 -9.42 10.37 -0.66
CA ASP A 205 -10.32 11.15 -1.51
C ASP A 205 -10.81 12.40 -0.74
N ILE A 206 -10.73 13.57 -1.39
CA ILE A 206 -11.35 14.81 -0.91
C ILE A 206 -12.67 14.98 -1.65
N HIS A 207 -13.75 15.16 -0.90
CA HIS A 207 -15.07 15.45 -1.46
C HIS A 207 -15.43 16.90 -1.18
N LEU A 208 -15.71 17.64 -2.24
CA LEU A 208 -16.27 18.98 -2.20
C LEU A 208 -17.76 18.84 -2.54
N ALA A 209 -18.61 18.95 -1.53
CA ALA A 209 -20.04 18.71 -1.63
C ALA A 209 -20.81 20.00 -1.37
N PRO A 210 -21.40 20.64 -2.41
CA PRO A 210 -22.19 21.83 -2.23
C PRO A 210 -23.49 21.54 -1.49
N SER A 211 -23.94 22.51 -0.70
CA SER A 211 -25.28 22.63 -0.14
C SER A 211 -25.78 24.06 -0.40
N ASP A 212 -27.01 24.36 0.00
CA ASP A 212 -27.65 25.67 -0.30
C ASP A 212 -26.82 26.85 0.22
N ASP A 213 -26.20 26.71 1.41
CA ASP A 213 -25.51 27.80 2.09
C ASP A 213 -23.99 27.63 2.17
N SER A 214 -23.46 26.45 1.86
CA SER A 214 -22.06 26.13 2.09
C SER A 214 -21.52 25.03 1.18
N LEU A 215 -20.20 24.98 1.05
CA LEU A 215 -19.48 23.85 0.47
C LEU A 215 -18.87 23.01 1.58
N HIS A 216 -19.35 21.78 1.74
CA HIS A 216 -18.79 20.85 2.71
C HIS A 216 -17.55 20.18 2.15
N VAL A 217 -16.46 20.23 2.92
CA VAL A 217 -15.22 19.50 2.64
C VAL A 217 -15.18 18.25 3.51
N LEU A 218 -15.19 17.09 2.86
CA LEU A 218 -15.13 15.81 3.53
C LEU A 218 -13.90 15.05 3.05
N PHE A 219 -13.21 14.41 3.98
CA PHE A 219 -12.06 13.56 3.69
C PHE A 219 -12.41 12.09 3.88
N ARG A 220 -12.00 11.26 2.94
CA ARG A 220 -12.03 9.80 3.13
C ARG A 220 -10.73 9.36 3.78
N VAL A 221 -10.81 9.04 5.06
CA VAL A 221 -9.66 8.58 5.86
C VAL A 221 -9.92 7.16 6.32
N ASP A 222 -8.98 6.27 6.06
CA ASP A 222 -9.09 4.84 6.38
C ASP A 222 -10.41 4.21 5.89
N GLY A 223 -10.90 4.65 4.70
CA GLY A 223 -12.12 4.16 4.07
C GLY A 223 -13.43 4.81 4.56
N VAL A 224 -13.39 5.65 5.60
CA VAL A 224 -14.57 6.33 6.16
C VAL A 224 -14.57 7.80 5.77
N LEU A 225 -15.72 8.30 5.34
CA LEU A 225 -15.90 9.71 5.00
C LEU A 225 -16.12 10.52 6.29
N ARG A 226 -15.32 11.59 6.47
CA ARG A 226 -15.36 12.46 7.65
C ARG A 226 -15.57 13.91 7.22
N PRO A 227 -16.52 14.64 7.82
CA PRO A 227 -16.63 16.07 7.62
C PRO A 227 -15.43 16.76 8.29
N MET A 228 -14.75 17.63 7.55
CA MET A 228 -13.59 18.37 8.05
C MET A 228 -13.96 19.81 8.40
N PHE A 229 -14.56 20.52 7.45
CA PHE A 229 -15.03 21.89 7.62
C PHE A 229 -16.02 22.25 6.52
N ALA A 230 -16.69 23.39 6.69
CA ALA A 230 -17.54 23.98 5.68
C ALA A 230 -16.92 25.31 5.22
N MET A 231 -17.10 25.64 3.96
CA MET A 231 -16.67 26.89 3.36
C MET A 231 -17.87 27.65 2.77
N PRO A 232 -17.80 28.97 2.60
CA PRO A 232 -18.85 29.74 1.91
C PRO A 232 -19.04 29.26 0.46
N THR A 233 -20.26 29.41 -0.06
CA THR A 233 -20.63 29.04 -1.44
C THR A 233 -19.94 29.88 -2.53
N SER A 234 -19.34 31.02 -2.19
CA SER A 234 -18.56 31.88 -3.12
C SER A 234 -17.32 31.19 -3.73
N LEU A 235 -17.19 29.88 -3.55
CA LEU A 235 -16.05 29.03 -3.98
C LEU A 235 -16.07 28.58 -5.43
N SER A 236 -16.92 29.15 -6.28
CA SER A 236 -16.91 28.85 -7.73
C SER A 236 -15.50 29.00 -8.36
N ARG A 237 -14.68 29.90 -7.81
CA ARG A 237 -13.28 30.08 -8.25
C ARG A 237 -12.37 28.91 -7.89
N LEU A 238 -12.52 28.27 -6.71
CA LEU A 238 -11.73 27.09 -6.36
C LEU A 238 -12.07 25.91 -7.29
N LEU A 239 -13.36 25.68 -7.53
CA LEU A 239 -13.79 24.63 -8.45
C LEU A 239 -13.34 24.92 -9.88
N GLY A 240 -13.45 26.17 -10.33
CA GLY A 240 -12.92 26.63 -11.62
C GLY A 240 -11.40 26.42 -11.74
N TYR A 241 -10.63 26.73 -10.69
CA TYR A 241 -9.19 26.47 -10.65
C TYR A 241 -8.85 24.99 -10.69
N ILE A 242 -9.58 24.15 -9.92
CA ILE A 242 -9.42 22.69 -9.95
C ILE A 242 -9.71 22.14 -11.35
N LYS A 243 -10.80 22.58 -12.00
CA LYS A 243 -11.11 22.19 -13.38
C LYS A 243 -10.01 22.62 -14.36
N LEU A 244 -9.52 23.84 -14.24
CA LEU A 244 -8.41 24.34 -15.06
C LEU A 244 -7.15 23.49 -14.90
N ALA A 245 -6.77 23.22 -13.65
CA ALA A 245 -5.61 22.38 -13.34
C ALA A 245 -5.76 20.95 -13.87
N ALA A 246 -6.99 20.42 -13.90
CA ALA A 246 -7.32 19.08 -14.37
C ALA A 246 -7.61 19.00 -15.89
N GLU A 247 -7.38 20.08 -16.66
CA GLU A 247 -7.64 20.19 -18.10
C GLU A 247 -9.11 19.92 -18.47
N MET A 248 -10.03 20.35 -17.59
CA MET A 248 -11.49 20.23 -17.77
C MET A 248 -12.09 21.54 -18.26
N ASP A 249 -13.27 21.49 -18.89
CA ASP A 249 -13.97 22.68 -19.36
C ASP A 249 -14.64 23.43 -18.18
N ILE A 250 -14.17 24.65 -17.92
CA ILE A 250 -14.71 25.50 -16.84
C ILE A 250 -16.11 26.01 -17.16
N SER A 251 -16.44 26.18 -18.45
CA SER A 251 -17.74 26.70 -18.89
C SER A 251 -18.84 25.65 -18.85
N GLU A 252 -18.48 24.37 -18.92
CA GLU A 252 -19.45 23.28 -18.87
C GLU A 252 -19.83 22.96 -17.40
N GLN A 253 -21.06 23.23 -17.04
CA GLN A 253 -21.64 23.02 -15.71
C GLN A 253 -22.85 22.10 -15.71
N ARG A 254 -23.13 21.44 -16.84
CA ARG A 254 -24.34 20.60 -17.03
C ARG A 254 -24.01 19.12 -17.24
N ARG A 255 -22.74 18.79 -17.44
CA ARG A 255 -22.30 17.43 -17.73
C ARG A 255 -21.20 17.00 -16.75
N PRO A 256 -21.20 15.74 -16.33
CA PRO A 256 -20.05 15.18 -15.62
C PRO A 256 -18.76 15.32 -16.42
N GLN A 257 -17.66 15.55 -15.71
CA GLN A 257 -16.33 15.63 -16.31
C GLN A 257 -15.33 14.88 -15.44
N ASP A 258 -14.33 14.31 -16.09
CA ASP A 258 -13.18 13.66 -15.45
C ASP A 258 -11.89 14.30 -15.99
N GLY A 259 -10.92 14.48 -15.11
CA GLY A 259 -9.63 15.03 -15.44
C GLY A 259 -8.57 14.66 -14.42
N SER A 260 -7.33 15.12 -14.62
CA SER A 260 -6.27 14.87 -13.66
C SER A 260 -5.18 15.94 -13.76
N PHE A 261 -4.50 16.17 -12.63
CA PHE A 261 -3.32 17.04 -12.60
C PHE A 261 -2.27 16.48 -11.65
N ARG A 262 -1.04 16.96 -11.79
CA ARG A 262 0.06 16.66 -10.89
C ARG A 262 0.28 17.80 -9.92
N ALA A 263 0.46 17.46 -8.65
CA ALA A 263 0.84 18.37 -7.58
C ALA A 263 2.11 17.88 -6.90
N THR A 264 2.84 18.77 -6.25
CA THR A 264 3.96 18.41 -5.38
C THR A 264 3.58 18.71 -3.95
N VAL A 265 3.52 17.67 -3.11
CA VAL A 265 3.20 17.80 -1.69
C VAL A 265 4.33 17.17 -0.88
N LEU A 266 4.91 17.92 0.06
CA LEU A 266 6.05 17.47 0.87
C LEU A 266 7.24 16.96 0.04
N ASP A 267 7.58 17.65 -1.04
CA ASP A 267 8.63 17.27 -2.02
C ASP A 267 8.40 15.90 -2.67
N SER A 268 7.15 15.45 -2.72
CA SER A 268 6.75 14.20 -3.37
C SER A 268 5.68 14.46 -4.42
N GLY A 269 5.76 13.77 -5.55
CA GLY A 269 4.75 13.85 -6.59
C GLY A 269 3.42 13.23 -6.14
N LEU A 270 2.34 13.90 -6.45
CA LEU A 270 0.97 13.48 -6.19
C LEU A 270 0.15 13.65 -7.46
N THR A 271 -0.35 12.56 -8.03
CA THR A 271 -1.35 12.64 -9.10
C THR A 271 -2.72 12.78 -8.47
N VAL A 272 -3.45 13.83 -8.84
CA VAL A 272 -4.81 14.10 -8.38
C VAL A 272 -5.77 13.84 -9.53
N ARG A 273 -6.65 12.84 -9.38
CA ARG A 273 -7.77 12.61 -10.31
C ARG A 273 -8.98 13.37 -9.83
N VAL A 274 -9.60 14.07 -10.73
CA VAL A 274 -10.77 14.92 -10.45
C VAL A 274 -11.96 14.37 -11.22
N SER A 275 -13.07 14.20 -10.52
CA SER A 275 -14.35 13.87 -11.14
C SER A 275 -15.42 14.81 -10.62
N THR A 276 -16.23 15.35 -11.53
CA THR A 276 -17.33 16.24 -11.20
C THR A 276 -18.67 15.65 -11.66
N ILE A 277 -19.69 15.86 -10.84
CA ILE A 277 -21.09 15.54 -11.17
C ILE A 277 -21.98 16.71 -10.78
N ILE A 278 -23.07 16.84 -11.50
CA ILE A 278 -24.05 17.89 -11.22
C ILE A 278 -25.10 17.38 -10.25
N THR A 279 -25.33 18.11 -9.17
CA THR A 279 -26.40 17.85 -8.19
C THR A 279 -27.37 19.03 -8.17
N ASP A 280 -28.50 18.89 -7.50
CA ASP A 280 -29.49 19.94 -7.28
C ASP A 280 -28.90 21.17 -6.57
N SER A 281 -27.97 20.95 -5.63
CA SER A 281 -27.30 22.01 -4.88
C SER A 281 -26.02 22.55 -5.56
N GLY A 282 -25.67 22.08 -6.77
CA GLY A 282 -24.50 22.52 -7.53
C GLY A 282 -23.54 21.41 -7.95
N GLU A 283 -22.35 21.80 -8.41
CA GLU A 283 -21.35 20.88 -8.92
C GLU A 283 -20.56 20.22 -7.77
N ARG A 284 -20.76 18.93 -7.57
CA ARG A 284 -20.02 18.12 -6.61
C ARG A 284 -18.74 17.59 -7.23
N THR A 285 -17.62 17.75 -6.52
CA THR A 285 -16.29 17.39 -7.00
C THR A 285 -15.63 16.40 -6.05
N VAL A 286 -14.96 15.40 -6.61
CA VAL A 286 -14.13 14.45 -5.87
C VAL A 286 -12.71 14.51 -6.40
N LEU A 287 -11.74 14.67 -5.50
CA LEU A 287 -10.31 14.63 -5.81
C LEU A 287 -9.74 13.35 -5.19
N ARG A 288 -9.34 12.39 -6.02
CA ARG A 288 -8.63 11.19 -5.59
C ARG A 288 -7.14 11.43 -5.60
N LEU A 289 -6.50 11.18 -4.46
CA LEU A 289 -5.09 11.43 -4.23
C LEU A 289 -4.28 10.15 -4.45
N LEU A 290 -3.41 10.16 -5.45
CA LEU A 290 -2.57 9.03 -5.86
C LEU A 290 -1.10 9.43 -5.72
N PRO A 291 -0.39 9.01 -4.65
CA PRO A 291 1.05 9.27 -4.51
C PRO A 291 1.82 8.59 -5.66
N GLU A 292 2.71 9.34 -6.33
CA GLU A 292 3.51 8.81 -7.46
C GLU A 292 4.55 7.78 -7.01
N HIS A 293 5.00 7.88 -5.77
CA HIS A 293 5.95 6.96 -5.14
C HIS A 293 5.35 6.38 -3.86
N SER A 294 4.43 5.43 -4.00
CA SER A 294 4.05 4.59 -2.87
C SER A 294 5.05 3.45 -2.75
N GLU A 295 5.60 3.28 -1.56
CA GLU A 295 6.45 2.13 -1.25
C GLU A 295 5.60 0.87 -1.41
N LEU A 296 6.15 -0.07 -2.18
CA LEU A 296 5.52 -1.37 -2.36
C LEU A 296 5.73 -2.19 -1.09
N ALA A 297 4.67 -2.42 -0.36
CA ALA A 297 4.65 -3.33 0.78
C ALA A 297 4.55 -4.78 0.29
N GLY A 298 5.26 -5.69 0.95
CA GLY A 298 5.06 -7.13 0.78
C GLY A 298 3.76 -7.60 1.47
N LEU A 299 3.37 -8.85 1.28
CA LEU A 299 2.13 -9.38 1.87
C LEU A 299 2.14 -9.33 3.42
N ARG A 300 3.30 -9.52 4.05
CA ARG A 300 3.45 -9.43 5.51
C ARG A 300 3.23 -8.00 6.00
N GLU A 301 3.79 -7.01 5.32
CA GLU A 301 3.62 -5.57 5.62
C GLU A 301 2.19 -5.11 5.35
N LEU A 302 1.52 -5.70 4.36
CA LEU A 302 0.09 -5.49 4.12
C LEU A 302 -0.77 -6.06 5.25
N GLY A 303 -0.20 -6.93 6.09
CA GLY A 303 -0.86 -7.50 7.26
C GLY A 303 -1.44 -8.90 7.04
N PHE A 304 -1.07 -9.64 6.01
CA PHE A 304 -1.41 -11.06 5.92
C PHE A 304 -0.73 -11.85 7.05
N PHE A 305 -1.38 -12.88 7.57
CA PHE A 305 -0.78 -13.75 8.56
C PHE A 305 0.39 -14.54 7.95
N PRO A 306 1.46 -14.81 8.71
CA PRO A 306 2.65 -15.49 8.18
C PRO A 306 2.37 -16.85 7.55
N GLU A 307 1.45 -17.62 8.13
CA GLU A 307 1.03 -18.93 7.60
C GLU A 307 0.34 -18.80 6.25
N ASP A 308 -0.49 -17.76 6.05
CA ASP A 308 -1.19 -17.50 4.80
C ASP A 308 -0.24 -16.95 3.73
N VAL A 309 0.74 -16.14 4.13
CA VAL A 309 1.81 -15.70 3.23
C VAL A 309 2.55 -16.89 2.66
N ALA A 310 2.91 -17.88 3.49
CA ALA A 310 3.58 -19.09 3.01
C ALA A 310 2.72 -19.91 2.03
N VAL A 311 1.40 -19.88 2.15
CA VAL A 311 0.47 -20.50 1.18
C VAL A 311 0.52 -19.73 -0.15
N LEU A 312 0.42 -18.38 -0.08
CA LEU A 312 0.44 -17.52 -1.27
C LEU A 312 1.79 -17.58 -2.00
N GLU A 313 2.90 -17.65 -1.26
CA GLU A 313 4.24 -17.84 -1.84
C GLU A 313 4.32 -19.10 -2.70
N ARG A 314 3.82 -20.22 -2.21
CA ARG A 314 3.77 -21.47 -2.98
C ARG A 314 2.88 -21.38 -4.22
N LEU A 315 1.78 -20.65 -4.14
CA LEU A 315 0.86 -20.46 -5.28
C LEU A 315 1.49 -19.56 -6.35
N PHE A 316 2.13 -18.47 -5.95
CA PHE A 316 2.78 -17.55 -6.87
C PHE A 316 4.11 -18.08 -7.45
N ALA A 317 4.69 -19.11 -6.85
CA ALA A 317 5.84 -19.81 -7.40
C ALA A 317 5.46 -20.84 -8.48
N LYS A 318 4.16 -21.15 -8.65
CA LYS A 318 3.73 -22.10 -9.68
C LYS A 318 4.07 -21.60 -11.09
N PRO A 319 4.41 -22.50 -12.02
CA PRO A 319 4.75 -22.10 -13.39
C PRO A 319 3.54 -21.64 -14.19
N ALA A 320 2.35 -22.20 -13.93
CA ALA A 320 1.14 -21.94 -14.69
C ALA A 320 -0.10 -22.02 -13.82
N GLY A 321 -1.19 -21.39 -14.28
CA GLY A 321 -2.50 -21.41 -13.68
C GLY A 321 -3.04 -20.01 -13.39
N LEU A 322 -4.25 -19.92 -12.86
CA LEU A 322 -4.96 -18.67 -12.59
C LEU A 322 -5.11 -18.45 -11.08
N VAL A 323 -4.68 -17.32 -10.58
CA VAL A 323 -4.96 -16.86 -9.21
C VAL A 323 -5.80 -15.59 -9.27
N LEU A 324 -6.92 -15.57 -8.54
CA LEU A 324 -7.85 -14.47 -8.52
C LEU A 324 -7.89 -13.79 -7.15
N ILE A 325 -7.74 -12.45 -7.15
CA ILE A 325 -8.00 -11.64 -5.95
C ILE A 325 -9.35 -10.93 -6.13
N THR A 326 -10.26 -11.15 -5.20
CA THR A 326 -11.64 -10.68 -5.26
C THR A 326 -11.97 -9.74 -4.11
N GLY A 327 -13.05 -9.00 -4.25
CA GLY A 327 -13.54 -8.07 -3.24
C GLY A 327 -14.09 -6.79 -3.84
N PRO A 328 -14.74 -5.93 -3.05
CA PRO A 328 -15.27 -4.66 -3.52
C PRO A 328 -14.16 -3.67 -3.87
N THR A 329 -14.56 -2.54 -4.44
CA THR A 329 -13.65 -1.40 -4.65
C THR A 329 -13.08 -0.94 -3.31
N GLY A 330 -11.76 -0.65 -3.28
CA GLY A 330 -11.06 -0.22 -2.06
C GLY A 330 -10.77 -1.34 -1.06
N SER A 331 -10.91 -2.63 -1.43
CA SER A 331 -10.53 -3.75 -0.56
C SER A 331 -9.03 -4.08 -0.56
N GLY A 332 -8.21 -3.36 -1.32
CA GLY A 332 -6.75 -3.55 -1.39
C GLY A 332 -6.28 -4.58 -2.41
N LYS A 333 -7.12 -4.96 -3.39
CA LYS A 333 -6.76 -5.95 -4.43
C LYS A 333 -5.48 -5.59 -5.18
N SER A 334 -5.38 -4.35 -5.69
CA SER A 334 -4.18 -3.88 -6.42
C SER A 334 -2.93 -3.98 -5.56
N SER A 335 -2.99 -3.56 -4.29
CA SER A 335 -1.83 -3.67 -3.38
C SER A 335 -1.39 -5.12 -3.19
N SER A 336 -2.34 -6.06 -3.03
CA SER A 336 -2.03 -7.49 -2.88
C SER A 336 -1.49 -8.11 -4.18
N LEU A 337 -2.01 -7.71 -5.35
CA LEU A 337 -1.47 -8.13 -6.65
C LEU A 337 -0.04 -7.64 -6.87
N HIS A 338 0.23 -6.37 -6.57
CA HIS A 338 1.59 -5.83 -6.70
C HIS A 338 2.56 -6.47 -5.69
N ALA A 339 2.09 -6.80 -4.48
CA ALA A 339 2.88 -7.60 -3.54
C ALA A 339 3.20 -8.99 -4.11
N ALA A 340 2.24 -9.63 -4.79
CA ALA A 340 2.44 -10.92 -5.47
C ALA A 340 3.45 -10.81 -6.63
N LEU A 341 3.42 -9.73 -7.41
CA LEU A 341 4.41 -9.50 -8.47
C LEU A 341 5.83 -9.38 -7.92
N ARG A 342 6.00 -8.72 -6.77
CA ARG A 342 7.32 -8.59 -6.12
C ARG A 342 7.87 -9.91 -5.58
N MET A 343 7.02 -10.89 -5.38
CA MET A 343 7.44 -12.24 -4.99
C MET A 343 7.94 -13.08 -6.17
N GLN A 344 7.78 -12.57 -7.40
CA GLN A 344 8.34 -13.22 -8.58
C GLN A 344 9.84 -12.98 -8.67
N SER A 345 10.59 -13.97 -9.13
CA SER A 345 12.00 -13.77 -9.51
C SER A 345 12.06 -12.96 -10.81
N LEU A 346 12.02 -11.63 -10.68
CA LEU A 346 12.01 -10.70 -11.84
C LEU A 346 13.30 -10.73 -12.69
N ILE A 347 14.30 -11.51 -12.30
CA ILE A 347 15.51 -11.79 -13.07
C ILE A 347 15.31 -13.02 -13.96
N GLU A 348 14.56 -14.00 -13.47
CA GLU A 348 14.40 -15.31 -14.10
C GLU A 348 13.05 -15.46 -14.80
N ARG A 349 12.10 -14.58 -14.50
CA ARG A 349 10.74 -14.61 -15.06
C ARG A 349 10.42 -13.32 -15.80
N ASN A 350 9.93 -13.45 -17.01
CA ASN A 350 9.37 -12.33 -17.78
C ASN A 350 7.96 -12.02 -17.28
N VAL A 351 7.83 -10.90 -16.57
CA VAL A 351 6.57 -10.45 -15.94
C VAL A 351 5.98 -9.31 -16.75
N LEU A 352 4.78 -9.49 -17.29
CA LEU A 352 4.05 -8.48 -18.04
C LEU A 352 2.74 -8.12 -17.34
N THR A 353 2.38 -6.83 -17.34
CA THR A 353 1.12 -6.38 -16.77
C THR A 353 0.34 -5.47 -17.71
N VAL A 354 -0.98 -5.55 -17.64
CA VAL A 354 -1.90 -4.54 -18.19
C VAL A 354 -2.85 -4.07 -17.11
N GLU A 355 -2.90 -2.75 -16.89
CA GLU A 355 -3.58 -2.12 -15.76
C GLU A 355 -4.40 -0.90 -16.22
N ASP A 356 -5.40 -0.46 -15.45
CA ASP A 356 -6.25 0.69 -15.77
C ASP A 356 -6.52 1.56 -14.52
N PRO A 357 -5.55 2.40 -14.12
CA PRO A 357 -4.18 2.57 -14.59
C PRO A 357 -3.16 1.79 -13.74
N ILE A 358 -1.85 1.96 -14.02
CA ILE A 358 -0.77 1.49 -13.14
C ILE A 358 -0.80 2.30 -11.82
N GLU A 359 -1.10 1.60 -10.71
CA GLU A 359 -1.11 2.22 -9.37
C GLU A 359 0.27 2.23 -8.71
N TYR A 360 1.07 1.19 -8.97
CA TYR A 360 2.40 1.01 -8.37
C TYR A 360 3.41 0.57 -9.42
N ARG A 361 4.59 1.17 -9.41
CA ARG A 361 5.70 0.74 -10.27
C ARG A 361 6.45 -0.43 -9.64
N VAL A 362 6.51 -1.56 -10.34
CA VAL A 362 7.29 -2.75 -9.93
C VAL A 362 8.55 -2.80 -10.78
N PRO A 363 9.74 -2.57 -10.20
CA PRO A 363 10.99 -2.64 -10.95
C PRO A 363 11.19 -4.03 -11.54
N GLY A 364 11.55 -4.11 -12.81
CA GLY A 364 11.76 -5.37 -13.53
C GLY A 364 10.52 -5.95 -14.21
N ALA A 365 9.30 -5.48 -13.91
CA ALA A 365 8.10 -5.87 -14.64
C ALA A 365 7.85 -4.97 -15.86
N GLY A 366 7.41 -5.57 -16.94
CA GLY A 366 6.95 -4.86 -18.16
C GLY A 366 5.49 -4.40 -17.97
N GLN A 367 5.29 -3.26 -17.32
CA GLN A 367 3.96 -2.73 -17.02
C GLN A 367 3.40 -1.88 -18.16
N THR A 368 2.18 -2.17 -18.60
CA THR A 368 1.45 -1.41 -19.61
C THR A 368 0.12 -0.90 -19.09
N GLU A 369 -0.37 0.18 -19.66
CA GLU A 369 -1.62 0.82 -19.26
C GLU A 369 -2.65 0.76 -20.40
N VAL A 370 -3.90 0.48 -20.04
CA VAL A 370 -5.02 0.48 -20.98
C VAL A 370 -5.14 1.83 -21.68
N ASN A 371 -5.26 1.80 -22.99
CA ASN A 371 -5.51 2.98 -23.82
C ASN A 371 -6.66 2.72 -24.81
N ARG A 372 -7.88 3.04 -24.36
CA ARG A 372 -9.09 2.83 -25.16
C ARG A 372 -9.11 3.59 -26.48
N ARG A 373 -8.43 4.75 -26.54
CA ARG A 373 -8.34 5.56 -27.78
C ARG A 373 -7.56 4.85 -28.88
N SER A 374 -6.56 4.05 -28.51
CA SER A 374 -5.76 3.26 -29.45
C SER A 374 -6.26 1.82 -29.62
N GLY A 375 -7.36 1.42 -28.95
CA GLY A 375 -7.84 0.03 -28.93
C GLY A 375 -6.99 -0.92 -28.09
N TYR A 376 -6.10 -0.39 -27.25
CA TYR A 376 -5.29 -1.20 -26.35
C TYR A 376 -6.04 -1.42 -25.05
N GLU A 377 -6.76 -2.54 -24.98
CA GLU A 377 -7.60 -2.98 -23.86
C GLU A 377 -7.07 -4.30 -23.27
N PHE A 378 -7.64 -4.78 -22.17
CA PHE A 378 -7.17 -5.99 -21.48
C PHE A 378 -7.06 -7.21 -22.39
N GLY A 379 -8.11 -7.53 -23.16
CA GLY A 379 -8.12 -8.68 -24.07
C GLY A 379 -7.12 -8.54 -25.23
N SER A 380 -7.01 -7.34 -25.82
CA SER A 380 -6.02 -7.09 -26.90
C SER A 380 -4.58 -7.13 -26.38
N ALA A 381 -4.32 -6.55 -25.20
CA ALA A 381 -3.01 -6.57 -24.57
C ALA A 381 -2.54 -8.01 -24.30
N LEU A 382 -3.42 -8.86 -23.75
CA LEU A 382 -3.09 -10.24 -23.44
C LEU A 382 -2.67 -11.04 -24.68
N ARG A 383 -3.41 -10.89 -25.82
CA ARG A 383 -3.01 -11.51 -27.09
C ARG A 383 -1.63 -11.06 -27.59
N HIS A 384 -1.24 -9.82 -27.26
CA HIS A 384 0.11 -9.35 -27.57
C HIS A 384 1.14 -9.97 -26.61
N PHE A 385 0.84 -10.06 -25.33
CA PHE A 385 1.75 -10.64 -24.33
C PHE A 385 2.16 -12.07 -24.66
N LEU A 386 1.23 -12.91 -25.11
CA LEU A 386 1.51 -14.30 -25.49
C LEU A 386 2.57 -14.45 -26.61
N ARG A 387 2.95 -13.36 -27.29
CA ARG A 387 4.05 -13.32 -28.28
C ARG A 387 5.34 -12.69 -27.74
N HIS A 388 5.35 -12.32 -26.44
CA HIS A 388 6.49 -11.71 -25.78
C HIS A 388 7.14 -12.64 -24.74
N ASP A 389 6.92 -13.96 -24.86
CA ASP A 389 7.49 -15.00 -24.01
C ASP A 389 7.30 -14.69 -22.50
N PRO A 390 6.06 -14.47 -22.03
CA PRO A 390 5.80 -14.16 -20.64
C PRO A 390 5.81 -15.42 -19.78
N ASP A 391 6.33 -15.35 -18.57
CA ASP A 391 6.15 -16.39 -17.56
C ASP A 391 4.96 -16.05 -16.63
N VAL A 392 4.80 -14.74 -16.33
CA VAL A 392 3.75 -14.24 -15.44
C VAL A 392 3.03 -13.08 -16.09
N ILE A 393 1.71 -13.14 -16.07
CA ILE A 393 0.84 -12.11 -16.63
C ILE A 393 -0.07 -11.57 -15.52
N LEU A 394 -0.06 -10.25 -15.29
CA LEU A 394 -1.06 -9.61 -14.46
C LEU A 394 -2.07 -8.87 -15.33
N LEU A 395 -3.33 -9.23 -15.17
CA LEU A 395 -4.48 -8.51 -15.70
C LEU A 395 -5.13 -7.71 -14.57
N GLY A 396 -5.21 -6.40 -14.69
CA GLY A 396 -5.81 -5.54 -13.67
C GLY A 396 -7.19 -6.05 -13.25
N GLU A 397 -8.02 -6.44 -14.21
CA GLU A 397 -9.34 -7.04 -13.95
C GLU A 397 -9.89 -7.82 -15.15
N MET A 398 -10.79 -8.77 -14.88
CA MET A 398 -11.60 -9.48 -15.87
C MET A 398 -13.05 -9.01 -15.82
N ARG A 399 -13.48 -8.22 -16.80
CA ARG A 399 -14.86 -7.67 -16.86
C ARG A 399 -15.74 -8.37 -17.90
N ASP A 400 -15.16 -8.83 -18.98
CA ASP A 400 -15.82 -9.35 -20.16
C ASP A 400 -15.36 -10.75 -20.55
N ALA A 401 -16.12 -11.39 -21.44
CA ALA A 401 -15.88 -12.75 -21.88
C ALA A 401 -14.55 -12.90 -22.63
N GLU A 402 -14.18 -11.94 -23.46
CA GLU A 402 -12.95 -11.97 -24.26
C GLU A 402 -11.72 -11.99 -23.36
N THR A 403 -11.67 -11.10 -22.37
CA THR A 403 -10.57 -11.03 -21.39
C THR A 403 -10.50 -12.29 -20.54
N ALA A 404 -11.65 -12.80 -20.08
CA ALA A 404 -11.70 -13.98 -19.23
C ALA A 404 -11.26 -15.25 -19.98
N GLN A 405 -11.68 -15.43 -21.22
CA GLN A 405 -11.28 -16.55 -22.07
C GLN A 405 -9.79 -16.51 -22.36
N ALA A 406 -9.26 -15.36 -22.78
CA ALA A 406 -7.83 -15.21 -23.07
C ALA A 406 -6.96 -15.44 -21.81
N ALA A 407 -7.44 -15.04 -20.60
CA ALA A 407 -6.75 -15.30 -19.33
C ALA A 407 -6.64 -16.79 -19.02
N LEU A 408 -7.72 -17.54 -19.23
CA LEU A 408 -7.71 -18.99 -19.01
C LEU A 408 -6.91 -19.74 -20.09
N GLU A 409 -6.95 -19.29 -21.34
CA GLU A 409 -6.10 -19.84 -22.40
C GLU A 409 -4.61 -19.63 -22.08
N ALA A 410 -4.24 -18.46 -21.58
CA ALA A 410 -2.87 -18.19 -21.12
C ALA A 410 -2.48 -19.13 -19.95
N ALA A 411 -3.36 -19.29 -18.97
CA ALA A 411 -3.12 -20.20 -17.85
C ALA A 411 -2.96 -21.66 -18.31
N ALA A 412 -3.79 -22.11 -19.23
CA ALA A 412 -3.76 -23.45 -19.80
C ALA A 412 -2.53 -23.72 -20.68
N THR A 413 -1.94 -22.67 -21.26
CA THR A 413 -0.74 -22.76 -22.13
C THR A 413 0.59 -22.57 -21.41
N GLY A 414 0.59 -22.58 -20.07
CA GLY A 414 1.83 -22.62 -19.31
C GLY A 414 2.23 -21.30 -18.62
N HIS A 415 1.32 -20.34 -18.51
CA HIS A 415 1.60 -19.04 -17.90
C HIS A 415 0.91 -18.90 -16.55
N LEU A 416 1.56 -18.26 -15.58
CA LEU A 416 0.90 -17.86 -14.34
C LEU A 416 0.13 -16.55 -14.56
N VAL A 417 -1.19 -16.61 -14.42
CA VAL A 417 -2.07 -15.46 -14.61
C VAL A 417 -2.59 -14.98 -13.25
N LEU A 418 -2.38 -13.71 -12.95
CA LEU A 418 -2.88 -13.02 -11.76
C LEU A 418 -3.93 -12.00 -12.20
N SER A 419 -5.12 -12.01 -11.60
CA SER A 419 -6.15 -11.04 -11.97
C SER A 419 -7.11 -10.74 -10.83
N THR A 420 -8.02 -9.76 -11.06
CA THR A 420 -9.10 -9.46 -10.13
C THR A 420 -10.49 -9.74 -10.71
N LEU A 421 -11.41 -10.03 -9.80
CA LEU A 421 -12.84 -10.13 -10.08
C LEU A 421 -13.64 -9.38 -9.00
N HIS A 422 -14.71 -8.72 -9.41
CA HIS A 422 -15.65 -8.09 -8.49
C HIS A 422 -16.69 -9.09 -8.00
N VAL A 423 -16.29 -9.93 -7.05
CA VAL A 423 -17.14 -10.94 -6.38
C VAL A 423 -16.97 -10.78 -4.87
N THR A 424 -18.00 -11.11 -4.12
CA THR A 424 -18.05 -10.87 -2.67
C THR A 424 -17.63 -12.07 -1.81
N THR A 425 -17.51 -13.26 -2.40
CA THR A 425 -17.11 -14.51 -1.72
C THR A 425 -16.27 -15.36 -2.66
N VAL A 426 -15.36 -16.19 -2.13
CA VAL A 426 -14.55 -17.11 -2.95
C VAL A 426 -15.41 -18.10 -3.74
N PHE A 427 -16.51 -18.58 -3.15
CA PHE A 427 -17.44 -19.51 -3.82
C PHE A 427 -18.33 -18.85 -4.88
N GLY A 428 -18.31 -17.53 -5.00
CA GLY A 428 -18.98 -16.77 -6.04
C GLY A 428 -18.21 -16.66 -7.34
N VAL A 429 -16.94 -17.07 -7.37
CA VAL A 429 -16.06 -16.90 -8.53
C VAL A 429 -16.48 -17.79 -9.69
N VAL A 430 -16.68 -19.09 -9.46
CA VAL A 430 -17.10 -20.03 -10.53
C VAL A 430 -18.45 -19.61 -11.14
N PRO A 431 -19.51 -19.34 -10.36
CA PRO A 431 -20.76 -18.78 -10.88
C PRO A 431 -20.63 -17.45 -11.63
N ARG A 432 -19.57 -16.67 -11.39
CA ARG A 432 -19.29 -15.42 -12.12
C ARG A 432 -18.52 -15.66 -13.42
N LEU A 433 -17.65 -16.66 -13.47
CA LEU A 433 -16.86 -17.01 -14.66
C LEU A 433 -17.70 -17.74 -15.71
N ARG A 434 -18.65 -18.60 -15.32
CA ARG A 434 -19.53 -19.35 -16.21
C ARG A 434 -20.28 -18.47 -17.21
N PRO A 435 -20.98 -17.39 -16.80
CA PRO A 435 -21.66 -16.49 -17.74
C PRO A 435 -20.73 -15.74 -18.70
N LEU A 436 -19.41 -15.68 -18.39
CA LEU A 436 -18.40 -15.15 -19.32
C LEU A 436 -18.00 -16.16 -20.40
N GLY A 437 -18.71 -17.28 -20.52
CA GLY A 437 -18.49 -18.29 -21.55
C GLY A 437 -17.41 -19.33 -21.22
N LEU A 438 -16.96 -19.40 -19.98
CA LEU A 438 -15.93 -20.36 -19.57
C LEU A 438 -16.57 -21.69 -19.16
N GLU A 439 -16.02 -22.79 -19.67
CA GLU A 439 -16.47 -24.14 -19.31
C GLU A 439 -15.97 -24.52 -17.91
N ALA A 440 -16.79 -25.28 -17.17
CA ALA A 440 -16.47 -25.71 -15.79
C ALA A 440 -15.16 -26.49 -15.74
N GLN A 441 -14.93 -27.40 -16.69
CA GLN A 441 -13.71 -28.18 -16.77
C GLN A 441 -12.48 -27.30 -16.95
N VAL A 442 -12.53 -26.32 -17.85
CA VAL A 442 -11.40 -25.40 -18.10
C VAL A 442 -11.09 -24.55 -16.87
N ILE A 443 -12.13 -24.12 -16.13
CA ILE A 443 -11.93 -23.42 -14.85
C ILE A 443 -11.27 -24.35 -13.84
N ALA A 444 -11.77 -25.59 -13.70
CA ALA A 444 -11.26 -26.59 -12.75
C ALA A 444 -9.78 -26.91 -12.98
N ASP A 445 -9.38 -27.06 -14.23
CA ASP A 445 -8.01 -27.43 -14.62
C ASP A 445 -7.00 -26.30 -14.39
N ASN A 446 -7.45 -25.05 -14.39
CA ASN A 446 -6.54 -23.88 -14.41
C ASN A 446 -6.64 -22.98 -13.16
N LEU A 447 -7.74 -23.00 -12.42
CA LEU A 447 -7.90 -22.15 -11.23
C LEU A 447 -7.10 -22.71 -10.05
N LEU A 448 -6.06 -22.00 -9.63
CA LEU A 448 -5.20 -22.41 -8.51
C LEU A 448 -5.74 -21.95 -7.16
N ALA A 449 -6.21 -20.72 -7.09
CA ALA A 449 -6.73 -20.15 -5.86
C ALA A 449 -7.59 -18.91 -6.09
N VAL A 450 -8.43 -18.63 -5.11
CA VAL A 450 -9.18 -17.39 -4.98
C VAL A 450 -8.93 -16.79 -3.61
N VAL A 451 -8.51 -15.52 -3.59
CA VAL A 451 -8.38 -14.71 -2.38
C VAL A 451 -9.50 -13.68 -2.36
N ASN A 452 -10.39 -13.72 -1.39
CA ASN A 452 -11.39 -12.67 -1.23
C ASN A 452 -11.02 -11.79 -0.04
N GLN A 453 -11.03 -10.48 -0.23
CA GLN A 453 -10.40 -9.54 0.68
C GLN A 453 -11.30 -8.35 1.00
N ARG A 454 -11.22 -7.89 2.27
CA ARG A 454 -11.78 -6.65 2.78
C ARG A 454 -10.72 -5.91 3.59
N LEU A 455 -10.86 -4.61 3.77
CA LEU A 455 -10.03 -3.82 4.67
C LEU A 455 -10.87 -3.34 5.86
N VAL A 456 -10.47 -3.71 7.06
CA VAL A 456 -11.00 -3.18 8.32
C VAL A 456 -10.03 -2.15 8.90
N ARG A 457 -10.54 -1.17 9.65
CA ARG A 457 -9.70 -0.19 10.33
C ARG A 457 -8.96 -0.86 11.48
N GLN A 458 -7.71 -0.48 11.66
CA GLN A 458 -6.86 -0.95 12.74
C GLN A 458 -7.06 -0.06 13.97
N ASN A 459 -7.10 -0.67 15.16
CA ASN A 459 -7.08 0.05 16.42
C ASN A 459 -5.87 0.99 16.48
N CYS A 460 -6.09 2.20 16.96
CA CYS A 460 -5.03 3.20 17.04
C CYS A 460 -3.95 2.76 18.06
N PRO A 461 -2.70 2.55 17.65
CA PRO A 461 -1.65 2.08 18.55
C PRO A 461 -1.29 3.10 19.64
N PHE A 462 -1.67 4.37 19.47
CA PHE A 462 -1.34 5.46 20.38
C PHE A 462 -2.36 5.64 21.53
N CYS A 463 -3.55 5.06 21.40
CA CYS A 463 -4.60 5.21 22.43
C CYS A 463 -5.38 3.91 22.66
N THR A 464 -4.79 2.78 22.31
CA THR A 464 -5.39 1.46 22.57
C THR A 464 -5.42 1.18 24.07
N THR A 465 -6.59 0.77 24.57
CA THR A 465 -6.84 0.35 25.95
C THR A 465 -7.53 -1.01 25.99
N ASP A 466 -7.37 -1.71 27.09
CA ASP A 466 -8.09 -2.96 27.32
C ASP A 466 -9.54 -2.67 27.70
N VAL A 467 -10.48 -3.33 27.03
CA VAL A 467 -11.92 -3.19 27.27
C VAL A 467 -12.54 -4.58 27.36
N PRO A 468 -13.34 -4.88 28.40
CA PRO A 468 -14.03 -6.15 28.50
C PRO A 468 -14.92 -6.40 27.27
N PHE A 469 -14.91 -7.63 26.76
CA PHE A 469 -15.87 -8.04 25.74
C PHE A 469 -17.26 -8.18 26.36
N THR A 470 -18.27 -7.85 25.61
CA THR A 470 -19.67 -8.14 25.97
C THR A 470 -19.95 -9.65 25.92
N ASP A 471 -21.05 -10.10 26.53
CA ASP A 471 -21.44 -11.52 26.50
C ASP A 471 -21.69 -12.01 25.05
N ALA A 472 -22.25 -11.16 24.19
CA ALA A 472 -22.43 -11.46 22.78
C ALA A 472 -21.10 -11.61 22.03
N GLU A 473 -20.11 -10.74 22.33
CA GLU A 473 -18.77 -10.83 21.76
C GLU A 473 -18.03 -12.08 22.25
N THR A 474 -18.07 -12.37 23.56
CA THR A 474 -17.41 -13.58 24.12
C THR A 474 -17.97 -14.86 23.51
N THR A 475 -19.31 -14.93 23.33
CA THR A 475 -19.97 -16.08 22.69
C THR A 475 -19.55 -16.21 21.23
N TRP A 476 -19.60 -15.11 20.48
CA TRP A 476 -19.23 -15.11 19.05
C TRP A 476 -17.74 -15.40 18.83
N LEU A 477 -16.87 -14.85 19.68
CA LEU A 477 -15.42 -15.09 19.63
C LEU A 477 -15.02 -16.48 20.13
N GLY A 478 -15.88 -17.16 20.89
CA GLY A 478 -15.58 -18.45 21.48
C GLY A 478 -14.56 -18.36 22.62
N VAL A 479 -14.58 -17.26 23.40
CA VAL A 479 -13.66 -17.04 24.53
C VAL A 479 -14.39 -17.08 25.87
N ALA A 480 -13.63 -17.21 26.95
CA ALA A 480 -14.19 -17.26 28.30
C ALA A 480 -14.89 -15.92 28.68
N PRO A 481 -15.93 -15.95 29.51
CA PRO A 481 -16.51 -14.75 30.10
C PRO A 481 -15.44 -13.88 30.77
N CYS A 482 -15.64 -12.56 30.77
CA CYS A 482 -14.71 -11.57 31.31
C CYS A 482 -13.35 -11.46 30.57
N THR A 483 -13.21 -12.05 29.38
CA THR A 483 -12.06 -11.79 28.52
C THR A 483 -12.10 -10.35 28.02
N SER A 484 -10.93 -9.70 27.96
CA SER A 484 -10.80 -8.34 27.45
C SER A 484 -10.19 -8.34 26.05
N GLY A 485 -10.69 -7.44 25.20
CA GLY A 485 -10.10 -7.08 23.93
C GLY A 485 -9.45 -5.71 24.00
N LYS A 486 -8.97 -5.23 22.86
CA LYS A 486 -8.36 -3.91 22.73
C LYS A 486 -9.22 -2.99 21.87
N ARG A 487 -9.37 -1.73 22.30
CA ARG A 487 -10.06 -0.67 21.54
C ARG A 487 -9.27 0.63 21.64
N GLY A 488 -9.30 1.43 20.59
CA GLY A 488 -8.75 2.78 20.65
C GLY A 488 -9.70 3.71 21.40
N ALA A 489 -9.20 4.37 22.44
CA ALA A 489 -9.98 5.32 23.25
C ALA A 489 -10.24 6.67 22.55
N GLY A 490 -9.48 6.97 21.50
CA GLY A 490 -9.49 8.25 20.80
C GLY A 490 -8.36 9.17 21.29
N CYS A 491 -7.59 9.72 20.36
CA CYS A 491 -6.54 10.70 20.63
C CYS A 491 -6.38 11.64 19.44
N ASP A 492 -5.51 12.65 19.56
CA ASP A 492 -5.25 13.62 18.49
C ASP A 492 -4.73 12.94 17.20
N ARG A 493 -3.92 11.88 17.31
CA ARG A 493 -3.41 11.12 16.17
C ARG A 493 -4.51 10.47 15.33
N CYS A 494 -5.51 9.91 15.97
CA CYS A 494 -6.66 9.30 15.30
C CYS A 494 -7.87 10.24 15.22
N ARG A 495 -7.73 11.49 15.66
CA ARG A 495 -8.78 12.50 15.74
C ARG A 495 -10.04 11.98 16.42
N GLY A 496 -9.86 11.37 17.60
CA GLY A 496 -10.94 10.83 18.41
C GLY A 496 -11.57 9.55 17.89
N SER A 497 -11.19 9.04 16.70
CA SER A 497 -11.85 7.88 16.08
C SER A 497 -11.52 6.53 16.72
N GLY A 498 -10.43 6.43 17.49
CA GLY A 498 -9.91 5.17 17.99
C GLY A 498 -9.22 4.27 16.94
N PHE A 499 -9.18 4.68 15.66
CA PHE A 499 -8.62 3.88 14.56
C PHE A 499 -7.50 4.63 13.84
N TYR A 500 -6.47 3.87 13.40
CA TYR A 500 -5.34 4.40 12.67
C TYR A 500 -4.79 3.37 11.68
N GLY A 501 -5.02 3.57 10.38
CA GLY A 501 -4.67 2.62 9.33
C GLY A 501 -5.72 1.54 9.11
N ARG A 502 -5.40 0.63 8.20
CA ARG A 502 -6.26 -0.49 7.81
C ARG A 502 -5.45 -1.77 7.73
N LEU A 503 -6.11 -2.90 7.91
CA LEU A 503 -5.53 -4.23 7.73
C LEU A 503 -6.51 -5.14 7.01
N PRO A 504 -6.01 -6.15 6.28
CA PRO A 504 -6.87 -7.05 5.53
C PRO A 504 -7.52 -8.09 6.45
N VAL A 505 -8.78 -8.36 6.18
CA VAL A 505 -9.47 -9.60 6.53
C VAL A 505 -9.82 -10.30 5.23
N TYR A 506 -9.60 -11.59 5.14
CA TYR A 506 -9.63 -12.34 3.90
C TYR A 506 -9.98 -13.80 4.11
N ASP A 507 -10.35 -14.47 3.04
CA ASP A 507 -10.36 -15.92 2.93
C ASP A 507 -9.58 -16.35 1.69
N ILE A 508 -8.92 -17.50 1.76
CA ILE A 508 -8.10 -18.07 0.69
C ILE A 508 -8.63 -19.46 0.38
N MET A 509 -9.25 -19.63 -0.77
CA MET A 509 -9.64 -20.92 -1.30
C MET A 509 -8.54 -21.42 -2.24
N VAL A 510 -7.79 -22.41 -1.80
CA VAL A 510 -6.84 -23.13 -2.65
C VAL A 510 -7.59 -24.27 -3.33
N VAL A 511 -7.51 -24.33 -4.65
CA VAL A 511 -8.18 -25.37 -5.42
C VAL A 511 -7.31 -26.62 -5.41
N ASP A 512 -7.73 -27.61 -4.62
CA ASP A 512 -7.20 -28.97 -4.60
C ASP A 512 -7.97 -29.86 -5.58
N GLU A 513 -7.60 -31.14 -5.66
CA GLU A 513 -8.24 -32.11 -6.56
C GLU A 513 -9.75 -32.27 -6.27
N ALA A 514 -10.15 -32.25 -5.00
CA ALA A 514 -11.56 -32.39 -4.63
C ALA A 514 -12.39 -31.16 -5.06
N LEU A 515 -11.85 -29.96 -4.87
CA LEU A 515 -12.48 -28.73 -5.33
C LEU A 515 -12.48 -28.62 -6.85
N ALA A 516 -11.40 -29.03 -7.53
CA ALA A 516 -11.33 -29.06 -8.98
C ALA A 516 -12.42 -29.98 -9.56
N ASN A 517 -12.55 -31.21 -9.05
CA ASN A 517 -13.62 -32.13 -9.44
C ASN A 517 -15.02 -31.53 -9.15
N GLY A 518 -15.21 -30.91 -7.99
CA GLY A 518 -16.47 -30.23 -7.65
C GLY A 518 -16.79 -29.07 -8.59
N ILE A 519 -15.79 -28.33 -9.07
CA ILE A 519 -15.97 -27.27 -10.08
C ILE A 519 -16.35 -27.87 -11.42
N ALA A 520 -15.66 -28.93 -11.87
CA ALA A 520 -15.94 -29.64 -13.11
C ALA A 520 -17.37 -30.22 -13.15
N ASP A 521 -17.82 -30.73 -12.01
CA ASP A 521 -19.16 -31.32 -11.83
C ASP A 521 -20.28 -30.29 -11.57
N ASP A 522 -19.99 -28.99 -11.65
CA ASP A 522 -20.94 -27.89 -11.36
C ASP A 522 -21.59 -28.02 -9.96
N ALA A 523 -20.83 -28.39 -8.92
CA ALA A 523 -21.32 -28.66 -7.56
C ALA A 523 -22.03 -27.45 -6.88
N GLY A 524 -22.06 -26.31 -7.53
CA GLY A 524 -22.66 -25.09 -7.02
C GLY A 524 -21.94 -24.49 -5.80
N ARG A 525 -22.40 -23.35 -5.30
CA ARG A 525 -21.74 -22.62 -4.20
C ARG A 525 -21.66 -23.44 -2.90
N GLU A 526 -22.76 -24.13 -2.56
CA GLU A 526 -22.85 -24.89 -1.32
C GLU A 526 -21.98 -26.15 -1.37
N GLY A 527 -21.99 -26.86 -2.50
CA GLY A 527 -21.12 -28.02 -2.73
C GLY A 527 -19.64 -27.65 -2.63
N LEU A 528 -19.23 -26.58 -3.31
CA LEU A 528 -17.84 -26.07 -3.22
C LEU A 528 -17.46 -25.62 -1.81
N ARG A 529 -18.41 -25.00 -1.07
CA ARG A 529 -18.18 -24.63 0.32
C ARG A 529 -17.94 -25.85 1.20
N ASN A 530 -18.75 -26.89 1.07
CA ASN A 530 -18.62 -28.12 1.85
C ASN A 530 -17.29 -28.83 1.54
N LEU A 531 -16.88 -28.90 0.28
CA LEU A 531 -15.59 -29.45 -0.13
C LEU A 531 -14.43 -28.66 0.49
N ALA A 532 -14.48 -27.33 0.40
CA ALA A 532 -13.45 -26.46 0.98
C ALA A 532 -13.36 -26.60 2.51
N MET A 533 -14.50 -26.65 3.21
CA MET A 533 -14.52 -26.83 4.66
C MET A 533 -13.90 -28.18 5.07
N ASN A 534 -14.14 -29.25 4.32
CA ASN A 534 -13.54 -30.56 4.54
C ASN A 534 -12.02 -30.55 4.31
N ALA A 535 -11.53 -29.66 3.45
CA ALA A 535 -10.10 -29.43 3.20
C ALA A 535 -9.44 -28.46 4.19
N GLY A 536 -10.17 -27.99 5.21
CA GLY A 536 -9.64 -27.08 6.24
C GLY A 536 -9.68 -25.60 5.82
N PHE A 537 -10.58 -25.21 4.91
CA PHE A 537 -10.77 -23.83 4.52
C PHE A 537 -11.10 -22.95 5.74
N ARG A 538 -10.35 -21.87 5.88
CA ARG A 538 -10.55 -20.86 6.91
C ARG A 538 -11.29 -19.66 6.31
N GLY A 539 -12.52 -19.44 6.75
CA GLY A 539 -13.35 -18.35 6.26
C GLY A 539 -12.90 -16.98 6.76
N ILE A 540 -13.35 -15.93 6.08
CA ILE A 540 -13.06 -14.52 6.43
C ILE A 540 -13.46 -14.18 7.88
N GLU A 541 -14.49 -14.85 8.42
CA GLU A 541 -14.94 -14.69 9.79
C GLU A 541 -13.89 -15.15 10.81
N GLU A 542 -13.21 -16.26 10.56
CA GLU A 542 -12.16 -16.79 11.44
C GLU A 542 -10.93 -15.87 11.46
N VAL A 543 -10.56 -15.35 10.29
CA VAL A 543 -9.49 -14.33 10.18
C VAL A 543 -9.89 -13.06 10.93
N ALA A 544 -11.14 -12.63 10.82
CA ALA A 544 -11.64 -11.46 11.55
C ALA A 544 -11.62 -11.67 13.06
N ARG A 545 -12.06 -12.83 13.56
CA ARG A 545 -11.98 -13.19 15.00
C ARG A 545 -10.54 -13.17 15.50
N ALA A 546 -9.60 -13.75 14.74
CA ALA A 546 -8.18 -13.74 15.09
C ALA A 546 -7.64 -12.30 15.20
N ARG A 547 -8.05 -11.36 14.31
CA ARG A 547 -7.68 -9.95 14.37
C ARG A 547 -8.21 -9.24 15.62
N ILE A 548 -9.45 -9.53 16.01
CA ILE A 548 -10.07 -8.97 17.22
C ILE A 548 -9.34 -9.48 18.47
N LEU A 549 -9.10 -10.79 18.55
CA LEU A 549 -8.39 -11.41 19.68
C LEU A 549 -6.94 -10.91 19.80
N ALA A 550 -6.29 -10.62 18.66
CA ALA A 550 -4.99 -9.96 18.63
C ALA A 550 -5.04 -8.46 18.99
N GLY A 551 -6.23 -7.90 19.25
CA GLY A 551 -6.40 -6.49 19.58
C GLY A 551 -6.18 -5.52 18.43
N GLN A 552 -6.20 -6.01 17.18
CA GLN A 552 -5.89 -5.22 15.99
C GLN A 552 -7.08 -4.43 15.46
N THR A 553 -8.31 -4.90 15.70
CA THR A 553 -9.57 -4.25 15.28
C THR A 553 -10.67 -4.57 16.28
N THR A 554 -11.91 -4.14 16.00
CA THR A 554 -13.08 -4.37 16.86
C THR A 554 -14.17 -5.16 16.14
N SER A 555 -15.06 -5.77 16.91
CA SER A 555 -16.22 -6.50 16.40
C SER A 555 -17.19 -5.62 15.61
N GLU A 556 -17.37 -4.36 16.04
CA GLU A 556 -18.24 -3.41 15.32
C GLU A 556 -17.66 -3.04 13.95
N GLU A 557 -16.33 -2.90 13.86
CA GLU A 557 -15.69 -2.61 12.59
C GLU A 557 -15.76 -3.81 11.63
N VAL A 558 -15.58 -5.02 12.15
CA VAL A 558 -15.76 -6.25 11.36
C VAL A 558 -17.20 -6.38 10.88
N LEU A 559 -18.19 -6.17 11.76
CA LEU A 559 -19.61 -6.19 11.38
C LEU A 559 -19.92 -5.17 10.29
N ARG A 560 -19.39 -3.95 10.41
CA ARG A 560 -19.59 -2.87 9.42
C ARG A 560 -19.06 -3.23 8.03
N VAL A 561 -17.91 -3.93 7.94
CA VAL A 561 -17.18 -4.15 6.68
C VAL A 561 -17.48 -5.52 6.08
N VAL A 562 -17.55 -6.55 6.91
CA VAL A 562 -17.68 -7.95 6.49
C VAL A 562 -19.14 -8.41 6.57
N GLY A 563 -19.93 -7.81 7.46
CA GLY A 563 -21.31 -8.20 7.71
C GLY A 563 -21.45 -9.41 8.64
N VAL A 564 -20.36 -9.84 9.30
CA VAL A 564 -20.33 -10.89 10.32
C VAL A 564 -19.88 -10.32 11.66
N GLY A 565 -20.48 -10.78 12.73
CA GLY A 565 -20.22 -10.26 14.06
C GLY A 565 -21.10 -10.89 15.12
N PRO A 566 -20.94 -10.47 16.39
CA PRO A 566 -21.85 -10.90 17.45
C PRO A 566 -23.29 -10.49 17.10
N ALA A 567 -24.24 -11.32 17.50
CA ALA A 567 -25.66 -10.94 17.41
C ALA A 567 -25.90 -9.69 18.26
N PRO A 568 -26.76 -8.74 17.81
CA PRO A 568 -27.04 -7.51 18.52
C PRO A 568 -27.70 -7.73 19.87
#